data_a8b05165c4b701e9e37a4da964646f31
#
_entry.id   a8b05165c4b701e9e37a4da964646f31
#
_cell.length_a   1.000
_cell.length_b   1.000
_cell.length_c   1.000
_cell.angle_alpha   90.00
_cell.angle_beta   90.00
_cell.angle_gamma   90.00
#
_symmetry.space_group_name_H-M   'P 1'
#
loop_
_entity.id
_entity.type
_entity.pdbx_description
1 polymer ?
#
loop_
_entity_poly.entity_id
_entity_poly.type
_entity_poly.pdbx_seq_one_letter_code
_entity_poly.pdbx_strand_id
1 'polypeptide(L)'
;MATIRIGVSGWRYAPWRGVFYPTGLAQRSELRYAAAIFPTIEINGSFYSLQRPENYAQWRDDTPPGFVFAVKGGRYITHMKRLRDIQLPLANFFASGVFNLREKLGPFLWQFPPQFRYERQRMESFFELLPRDTRQALTLARRRAAWMKGRTRLAIDEIRPLRHAVEIRHESFLDPSFVALLREHRIALVVAETAKRWPLRHDVTADFVYVRLHGDRQLYQSGYGEKALERWARRIRAWHAGGEPADADRIADLPPPSSKPRDVYCYFDNTDVKLRAPVDARALMRKLALAPGESSAVLRPRPKGDRVPQGLRRRDRVLPSPARDARH
;
A
#
# COMPACT_ATOMS: atom_id res chain seq x y z
N MET A 1 -7.69 17.23 -9.79
CA MET A 1 -8.78 16.37 -10.29
C MET A 1 -8.72 15.03 -9.57
N ALA A 2 -9.85 14.37 -9.33
CA ALA A 2 -9.90 13.01 -8.78
C ALA A 2 -9.33 12.01 -9.78
N THR A 3 -8.75 10.90 -9.28
CA THR A 3 -8.06 9.91 -10.11
C THR A 3 -8.45 8.48 -9.70
N ILE A 4 -8.41 7.56 -10.67
CA ILE A 4 -8.50 6.12 -10.42
C ILE A 4 -7.08 5.53 -10.53
N ARG A 5 -6.62 4.84 -9.49
CA ARG A 5 -5.34 4.16 -9.46
C ARG A 5 -5.52 2.67 -9.19
N ILE A 6 -5.13 1.85 -10.16
CA ILE A 6 -5.17 0.39 -10.05
C ILE A 6 -3.74 -0.12 -9.95
N GLY A 7 -3.47 -0.98 -8.99
CA GLY A 7 -2.15 -1.54 -8.77
C GLY A 7 -2.18 -2.89 -8.07
N VAL A 8 -1.03 -3.26 -7.54
CA VAL A 8 -0.80 -4.54 -6.86
C VAL A 8 -0.28 -4.33 -5.45
N SER A 9 -0.50 -5.31 -4.59
CA SER A 9 -0.04 -5.33 -3.21
C SER A 9 1.35 -5.97 -3.15
N GLY A 10 2.39 -5.13 -3.07
CA GLY A 10 3.79 -5.55 -3.17
C GLY A 10 4.26 -5.79 -4.61
N TRP A 11 5.56 -6.04 -4.75
CA TRP A 11 6.20 -6.27 -6.07
C TRP A 11 7.30 -7.33 -6.05
N ARG A 12 7.78 -7.78 -4.88
CA ARG A 12 8.87 -8.76 -4.75
C ARG A 12 8.31 -10.15 -4.51
N TYR A 13 7.89 -10.79 -5.59
CA TYR A 13 7.38 -12.16 -5.56
C TYR A 13 8.22 -13.06 -6.47
N ALA A 14 8.93 -14.03 -5.89
CA ALA A 14 9.76 -14.95 -6.66
C ALA A 14 9.00 -15.66 -7.80
N PRO A 15 7.75 -16.12 -7.61
CA PRO A 15 6.97 -16.73 -8.69
C PRO A 15 6.62 -15.79 -9.85
N TRP A 16 6.75 -14.46 -9.71
CA TRP A 16 6.50 -13.53 -10.81
C TRP A 16 7.64 -13.46 -11.83
N ARG A 17 8.83 -14.00 -11.48
CA ARG A 17 10.02 -14.00 -12.34
C ARG A 17 9.84 -15.01 -13.48
N GLY A 18 10.11 -14.57 -14.69
CA GLY A 18 9.86 -15.37 -15.91
C GLY A 18 8.40 -15.44 -16.34
N VAL A 19 7.45 -14.83 -15.58
CA VAL A 19 6.02 -14.77 -15.91
C VAL A 19 5.55 -13.33 -16.08
N PHE A 20 5.49 -12.57 -15.00
CA PHE A 20 5.20 -11.14 -15.04
C PHE A 20 6.47 -10.32 -15.32
N TYR A 21 7.55 -10.62 -14.61
CA TYR A 21 8.87 -10.06 -14.89
C TYR A 21 9.55 -10.85 -16.01
N PRO A 22 10.19 -10.17 -16.98
CA PRO A 22 10.98 -10.86 -17.99
C PRO A 22 12.04 -11.78 -17.40
N THR A 23 12.32 -12.89 -18.06
CA THR A 23 13.43 -13.77 -17.70
C THR A 23 14.75 -12.96 -17.67
N GLY A 24 15.52 -13.11 -16.61
CA GLY A 24 16.79 -12.40 -16.44
C GLY A 24 16.69 -10.96 -15.91
N LEU A 25 15.48 -10.46 -15.63
CA LEU A 25 15.34 -9.15 -14.98
C LEU A 25 15.94 -9.20 -13.57
N ALA A 26 16.92 -8.32 -13.30
CA ALA A 26 17.51 -8.21 -11.98
C ALA A 26 16.48 -7.79 -10.93
N GLN A 27 16.49 -8.39 -9.74
CA GLN A 27 15.53 -8.13 -8.68
C GLN A 27 15.44 -6.64 -8.29
N ARG A 28 16.55 -5.92 -8.34
CA ARG A 28 16.57 -4.46 -8.08
C ARG A 28 15.75 -3.64 -9.08
N SER A 29 15.46 -4.20 -10.26
CA SER A 29 14.68 -3.57 -11.32
C SER A 29 13.21 -3.95 -11.33
N GLU A 30 12.77 -4.88 -10.44
CA GLU A 30 11.38 -5.36 -10.39
C GLU A 30 10.39 -4.22 -10.09
N LEU A 31 10.74 -3.30 -9.17
CA LEU A 31 9.88 -2.15 -8.85
C LEU A 31 9.75 -1.22 -10.07
N ARG A 32 10.85 -0.89 -10.72
CA ARG A 32 10.84 -0.02 -11.91
C ARG A 32 10.00 -0.63 -13.04
N TYR A 33 10.12 -1.93 -13.25
CA TYR A 33 9.30 -2.65 -14.23
C TYR A 33 7.80 -2.60 -13.89
N ALA A 34 7.44 -2.90 -12.63
CA ALA A 34 6.04 -2.87 -12.18
C ALA A 34 5.46 -1.45 -12.25
N ALA A 35 6.24 -0.44 -11.86
CA ALA A 35 5.82 0.97 -11.88
C ALA A 35 5.69 1.57 -13.28
N ALA A 36 6.31 0.96 -14.29
CA ALA A 36 6.06 1.31 -15.71
C ALA A 36 4.70 0.82 -16.21
N ILE A 37 4.05 -0.10 -15.47
CA ILE A 37 2.76 -0.69 -15.84
C ILE A 37 1.64 -0.15 -14.95
N PHE A 38 1.87 -0.09 -13.64
CA PHE A 38 0.87 0.32 -12.65
C PHE A 38 1.17 1.73 -12.13
N PRO A 39 0.16 2.60 -11.99
CA PRO A 39 0.34 3.95 -11.45
C PRO A 39 0.47 3.98 -9.92
N THR A 40 0.31 2.85 -9.25
CA THR A 40 0.37 2.72 -7.79
C THR A 40 0.75 1.31 -7.37
N ILE A 41 1.40 1.21 -6.21
CA ILE A 41 1.71 -0.07 -5.53
C ILE A 41 1.50 0.13 -4.02
N GLU A 42 0.96 -0.89 -3.35
CA GLU A 42 0.87 -0.95 -1.90
C GLU A 42 2.16 -1.56 -1.32
N ILE A 43 2.85 -0.82 -0.45
CA ILE A 43 4.06 -1.29 0.23
C ILE A 43 3.67 -2.21 1.38
N ASN A 44 3.92 -3.52 1.23
CA ASN A 44 3.68 -4.53 2.26
C ASN A 44 4.87 -4.77 3.19
N GLY A 45 6.09 -4.44 2.76
CA GLY A 45 7.30 -4.64 3.57
C GLY A 45 7.24 -3.93 4.93
N SER A 46 6.62 -2.75 4.99
CA SER A 46 6.42 -1.96 6.20
C SER A 46 5.51 -2.62 7.25
N PHE A 47 4.67 -3.57 6.84
CA PHE A 47 3.82 -4.35 7.73
C PHE A 47 4.65 -5.32 8.60
N TYR A 48 5.65 -5.96 8.01
CA TYR A 48 6.46 -6.97 8.69
C TYR A 48 7.57 -6.38 9.54
N SER A 49 8.20 -5.29 9.08
CA SER A 49 9.28 -4.60 9.79
C SER A 49 9.34 -3.13 9.41
N LEU A 50 9.90 -2.32 10.31
CA LEU A 50 10.23 -0.93 9.99
C LEU A 50 11.26 -0.91 8.85
N GLN A 51 10.94 -0.19 7.79
CA GLN A 51 11.85 -0.02 6.67
C GLN A 51 12.93 1.03 7.01
N ARG A 52 13.98 1.08 6.22
CA ARG A 52 15.03 2.11 6.36
C ARG A 52 14.71 3.32 5.48
N PRO A 53 15.16 4.53 5.86
CA PRO A 53 14.97 5.73 5.05
C PRO A 53 15.48 5.59 3.61
N GLU A 54 16.60 4.87 3.40
CA GLU A 54 17.20 4.63 2.11
C GLU A 54 16.29 3.83 1.19
N ASN A 55 15.55 2.86 1.74
CA ASN A 55 14.59 2.06 0.96
C ASN A 55 13.47 2.95 0.39
N TYR A 56 12.87 3.82 1.22
CA TYR A 56 11.82 4.72 0.75
C TYR A 56 12.33 5.74 -0.28
N ALA A 57 13.55 6.26 -0.09
CA ALA A 57 14.19 7.13 -1.07
C ALA A 57 14.41 6.39 -2.42
N GLN A 58 14.96 5.18 -2.36
CA GLN A 58 15.18 4.34 -3.54
C GLN A 58 13.86 4.02 -4.27
N TRP A 59 12.80 3.67 -3.53
CA TRP A 59 11.50 3.37 -4.15
C TRP A 59 10.88 4.60 -4.82
N ARG A 60 11.03 5.79 -4.23
CA ARG A 60 10.63 7.04 -4.87
C ARG A 60 11.39 7.24 -6.19
N ASP A 61 12.71 7.04 -6.18
CA ASP A 61 13.58 7.31 -7.33
C ASP A 61 13.42 6.23 -8.44
N ASP A 62 13.03 5.01 -8.08
CA ASP A 62 12.77 3.90 -9.01
C ASP A 62 11.41 3.99 -9.73
N THR A 63 10.57 4.95 -9.39
CA THR A 63 9.21 5.08 -9.96
C THR A 63 9.04 6.38 -10.74
N PRO A 64 8.15 6.41 -11.76
CA PRO A 64 7.95 7.61 -12.59
C PRO A 64 7.29 8.77 -11.81
N PRO A 65 7.32 10.00 -12.33
CA PRO A 65 6.50 11.10 -11.84
C PRO A 65 5.00 10.72 -11.81
N GLY A 66 4.26 11.25 -10.83
CA GLY A 66 2.83 10.94 -10.66
C GLY A 66 2.51 9.56 -10.05
N PHE A 67 3.52 8.71 -9.85
CA PHE A 67 3.37 7.42 -9.15
C PHE A 67 3.02 7.64 -7.66
N VAL A 68 2.15 6.78 -7.11
CA VAL A 68 1.73 6.88 -5.70
C VAL A 68 1.92 5.54 -5.00
N PHE A 69 2.50 5.56 -3.80
CA PHE A 69 2.58 4.41 -2.93
C PHE A 69 1.51 4.48 -1.84
N ALA A 70 0.69 3.43 -1.67
CA ALA A 70 0.05 3.20 -0.39
C ALA A 70 1.04 2.51 0.55
N VAL A 71 0.95 2.79 1.86
CA VAL A 71 1.87 2.24 2.86
C VAL A 71 1.09 1.47 3.91
N LYS A 72 1.35 0.16 4.01
CA LYS A 72 0.69 -0.69 5.01
C LYS A 72 1.34 -0.49 6.38
N GLY A 73 0.54 -0.10 7.37
CA GLY A 73 0.96 0.09 8.75
C GLY A 73 1.49 -1.19 9.39
N GLY A 74 2.44 -1.05 10.31
CA GLY A 74 3.15 -2.18 10.91
C GLY A 74 2.25 -3.14 11.71
N ARG A 75 2.44 -4.45 11.52
CA ARG A 75 1.71 -5.50 12.26
C ARG A 75 1.93 -5.41 13.78
N TYR A 76 3.04 -4.83 14.20
CA TYR A 76 3.31 -4.62 15.62
C TYR A 76 2.23 -3.74 16.25
N ILE A 77 1.75 -2.71 15.55
CA ILE A 77 0.69 -1.81 15.99
C ILE A 77 -0.67 -2.52 15.99
N THR A 78 -1.04 -3.10 14.85
CA THR A 78 -2.40 -3.59 14.61
C THR A 78 -2.64 -5.02 15.11
N HIS A 79 -1.66 -5.93 14.97
CA HIS A 79 -1.82 -7.35 15.28
C HIS A 79 -1.23 -7.73 16.65
N MET A 80 -0.03 -7.24 16.97
CA MET A 80 0.64 -7.63 18.22
C MET A 80 0.16 -6.78 19.39
N LYS A 81 0.23 -5.46 19.29
CA LYS A 81 -0.25 -4.52 20.32
C LYS A 81 -1.78 -4.38 20.33
N ARG A 82 -2.44 -4.72 19.24
CA ARG A 82 -3.91 -4.57 19.08
C ARG A 82 -4.38 -3.18 19.52
N LEU A 83 -3.65 -2.16 19.07
CA LEU A 83 -3.87 -0.72 19.34
C LEU A 83 -3.69 -0.30 20.81
N ARG A 84 -3.07 -1.10 21.67
CA ARG A 84 -2.74 -0.72 23.06
C ARG A 84 -1.32 -0.18 23.13
N ASP A 85 -1.11 0.95 23.83
CA ASP A 85 0.21 1.58 24.02
C ASP A 85 1.00 1.76 22.73
N ILE A 86 0.37 2.36 21.73
CA ILE A 86 0.90 2.45 20.37
C ILE A 86 1.52 3.80 20.02
N GLN A 87 1.56 4.76 20.92
CA GLN A 87 2.14 6.09 20.66
C GLN A 87 3.60 5.96 20.19
N LEU A 88 4.42 5.21 20.94
CA LEU A 88 5.82 4.98 20.58
C LEU A 88 5.98 4.12 19.33
N PRO A 89 5.26 3.00 19.13
CA PRO A 89 5.21 2.26 17.86
C PRO A 89 4.83 3.12 16.65
N LEU A 90 3.84 4.00 16.77
CA LEU A 90 3.45 4.93 15.69
C LEU A 90 4.56 5.95 15.42
N ALA A 91 5.16 6.52 16.46
CA ALA A 91 6.29 7.44 16.33
C ALA A 91 7.47 6.77 15.59
N ASN A 92 7.80 5.53 15.94
CA ASN A 92 8.83 4.75 15.25
C ASN A 92 8.48 4.47 13.78
N PHE A 93 7.22 4.15 13.49
CA PHE A 93 6.75 3.91 12.14
C PHE A 93 6.91 5.16 11.27
N PHE A 94 6.43 6.32 11.72
CA PHE A 94 6.57 7.57 10.96
C PHE A 94 8.03 8.06 10.89
N ALA A 95 8.87 7.76 11.89
CA ALA A 95 10.29 8.09 11.87
C ALA A 95 11.11 7.20 10.91
N SER A 96 10.61 6.02 10.52
CA SER A 96 11.39 5.00 9.77
C SER A 96 11.76 5.40 8.34
N GLY A 97 11.36 6.59 7.89
CA GLY A 97 11.77 7.14 6.59
C GLY A 97 10.65 7.31 5.58
N VAL A 98 9.38 7.07 5.95
CA VAL A 98 8.21 7.17 5.06
C VAL A 98 8.13 8.53 4.36
N PHE A 99 8.60 9.61 4.99
CA PHE A 99 8.64 10.95 4.39
C PHE A 99 9.55 11.06 3.15
N ASN A 100 10.47 10.12 2.95
CA ASN A 100 11.30 10.09 1.73
C ASN A 100 10.50 9.74 0.47
N LEU A 101 9.26 9.25 0.60
CA LEU A 101 8.34 9.10 -0.54
C LEU A 101 7.87 10.45 -1.09
N ARG A 102 7.88 11.52 -0.29
CA ARG A 102 7.51 12.90 -0.67
C ARG A 102 6.14 12.95 -1.37
N GLU A 103 6.07 13.52 -2.58
CA GLU A 103 4.85 13.62 -3.41
C GLU A 103 4.25 12.27 -3.81
N LYS A 104 5.01 11.20 -3.68
CA LYS A 104 4.55 9.81 -3.97
C LYS A 104 3.95 9.11 -2.75
N LEU A 105 3.90 9.78 -1.59
CA LEU A 105 3.26 9.24 -0.39
C LEU A 105 1.73 9.33 -0.53
N GLY A 106 1.09 8.18 -0.64
CA GLY A 106 -0.36 8.01 -0.69
C GLY A 106 -0.96 7.57 0.65
N PRO A 107 -2.10 6.87 0.61
CA PRO A 107 -2.82 6.48 1.82
C PRO A 107 -2.06 5.46 2.67
N PHE A 108 -2.27 5.53 3.98
CA PHE A 108 -1.86 4.50 4.94
C PHE A 108 -2.97 3.48 5.12
N LEU A 109 -2.64 2.19 5.01
CA LEU A 109 -3.55 1.07 5.27
C LEU A 109 -3.32 0.50 6.67
N TRP A 110 -4.34 0.48 7.51
CA TRP A 110 -4.35 -0.17 8.82
C TRP A 110 -5.26 -1.40 8.79
N GLN A 111 -4.68 -2.58 8.58
CA GLN A 111 -5.41 -3.84 8.55
C GLN A 111 -5.46 -4.45 9.95
N PHE A 112 -6.64 -4.87 10.41
CA PHE A 112 -6.81 -5.58 11.68
C PHE A 112 -6.85 -7.09 11.49
N PRO A 113 -6.40 -7.87 12.49
CA PRO A 113 -6.51 -9.34 12.44
C PRO A 113 -7.95 -9.81 12.67
N PRO A 114 -8.31 -11.03 12.20
CA PRO A 114 -9.67 -11.54 12.33
C PRO A 114 -10.20 -11.63 13.76
N GLN A 115 -9.34 -11.74 14.75
CA GLN A 115 -9.71 -11.82 16.16
C GLN A 115 -9.84 -10.45 16.84
N PHE A 116 -9.61 -9.35 16.11
CA PHE A 116 -9.72 -8.01 16.66
C PHE A 116 -11.17 -7.53 16.56
N ARG A 117 -11.81 -7.42 17.72
CA ARG A 117 -13.20 -6.96 17.84
C ARG A 117 -13.30 -5.45 17.91
N TYR A 118 -14.39 -4.91 17.41
CA TYR A 118 -14.72 -3.49 17.55
C TYR A 118 -14.94 -3.13 19.02
N GLU A 119 -14.27 -2.08 19.44
CA GLU A 119 -14.42 -1.39 20.71
C GLU A 119 -14.27 0.10 20.42
N ARG A 120 -15.36 0.86 20.56
CA ARG A 120 -15.44 2.26 20.14
C ARG A 120 -14.32 3.10 20.72
N GLN A 121 -14.13 3.09 22.04
CA GLN A 121 -13.12 3.90 22.71
C GLN A 121 -11.69 3.62 22.22
N ARG A 122 -11.37 2.33 21.96
CA ARG A 122 -10.06 1.94 21.43
C ARG A 122 -9.84 2.44 20.01
N MET A 123 -10.88 2.38 19.17
CA MET A 123 -10.80 2.87 17.80
C MET A 123 -10.69 4.40 17.77
N GLU A 124 -11.45 5.10 18.59
CA GLU A 124 -11.40 6.56 18.74
C GLU A 124 -10.01 7.02 19.17
N SER A 125 -9.46 6.45 20.26
CA SER A 125 -8.10 6.73 20.71
C SER A 125 -7.03 6.47 19.63
N PHE A 126 -7.21 5.40 18.83
CA PHE A 126 -6.32 5.14 17.70
C PHE A 126 -6.44 6.21 16.61
N PHE A 127 -7.65 6.60 16.24
CA PHE A 127 -7.88 7.59 15.20
C PHE A 127 -7.41 8.99 15.58
N GLU A 128 -7.48 9.35 16.85
CA GLU A 128 -6.92 10.60 17.40
C GLU A 128 -5.39 10.65 17.31
N LEU A 129 -4.72 9.49 17.43
CA LEU A 129 -3.26 9.40 17.31
C LEU A 129 -2.77 9.47 15.85
N LEU A 130 -3.63 9.24 14.86
CA LEU A 130 -3.24 9.26 13.46
C LEU A 130 -3.04 10.70 12.97
N PRO A 131 -1.84 11.05 12.47
CA PRO A 131 -1.55 12.40 11.99
C PRO A 131 -2.34 12.70 10.70
N ARG A 132 -2.86 13.92 10.59
CA ARG A 132 -3.66 14.39 9.46
C ARG A 132 -2.85 15.01 8.33
N ASP A 133 -1.61 15.37 8.64
CA ASP A 133 -0.66 15.93 7.69
C ASP A 133 0.78 15.52 8.05
N THR A 134 1.70 15.79 7.13
CA THR A 134 3.12 15.47 7.31
C THR A 134 3.79 16.24 8.45
N ARG A 135 3.29 17.43 8.83
CA ARG A 135 3.79 18.20 9.98
C ARG A 135 3.45 17.49 11.29
N GLN A 136 2.18 17.09 11.47
CA GLN A 136 1.76 16.31 12.63
C GLN A 136 2.51 14.97 12.72
N ALA A 137 2.68 14.29 11.58
CA ALA A 137 3.44 13.05 11.52
C ALA A 137 4.92 13.24 11.88
N LEU A 138 5.54 14.34 11.47
CA LEU A 138 6.90 14.70 11.89
C LEU A 138 6.99 14.97 13.40
N THR A 139 6.01 15.68 13.96
CA THR A 139 5.93 15.94 15.41
C THR A 139 5.83 14.63 16.18
N LEU A 140 5.00 13.70 15.74
CA LEU A 140 4.90 12.36 16.31
C LEU A 140 6.22 11.58 16.14
N ALA A 141 6.83 11.58 14.97
CA ALA A 141 8.09 10.89 14.65
C ALA A 141 9.26 11.35 15.54
N ARG A 142 9.28 12.61 15.98
CA ARG A 142 10.30 13.13 16.90
C ARG A 142 10.29 12.46 18.27
N ARG A 143 9.17 11.84 18.67
CA ARG A 143 8.99 11.08 19.93
C ARG A 143 9.44 9.62 19.81
N ARG A 144 10.11 9.23 18.73
CA ARG A 144 10.59 7.86 18.48
C ARG A 144 11.52 7.37 19.58
N ALA A 145 11.64 6.04 19.68
CA ALA A 145 12.55 5.40 20.63
C ALA A 145 14.03 5.74 20.34
N ALA A 146 14.84 5.82 21.40
CA ALA A 146 16.27 6.17 21.30
C ALA A 146 17.06 5.20 20.39
N TRP A 147 16.72 3.90 20.39
CA TRP A 147 17.38 2.88 19.55
C TRP A 147 17.19 3.11 18.04
N MET A 148 16.26 3.97 17.65
CA MET A 148 16.05 4.35 16.24
C MET A 148 17.14 5.32 15.71
N LYS A 149 18.07 5.79 16.57
CA LYS A 149 19.18 6.68 16.14
C LYS A 149 19.93 6.07 14.94
N GLY A 150 20.16 6.87 13.89
CA GLY A 150 20.81 6.41 12.66
C GLY A 150 19.93 5.62 11.69
N ARG A 151 18.63 5.41 12.03
CA ARG A 151 17.68 4.66 11.22
C ARG A 151 16.39 5.44 10.96
N THR A 152 16.48 6.77 10.93
CA THR A 152 15.32 7.65 10.86
C THR A 152 15.46 8.74 9.83
N ARG A 153 14.32 9.20 9.33
CA ARG A 153 14.18 10.45 8.59
C ARG A 153 13.22 11.37 9.34
N LEU A 154 13.73 12.49 9.87
CA LEU A 154 12.98 13.48 10.64
C LEU A 154 12.93 14.83 9.92
N ALA A 155 12.66 14.78 8.61
CA ALA A 155 12.44 15.95 7.78
C ALA A 155 11.37 15.64 6.75
N ILE A 156 10.53 16.63 6.48
CA ILE A 156 9.55 16.65 5.39
C ILE A 156 10.01 17.68 4.35
N ASP A 157 9.62 17.47 3.11
CA ASP A 157 9.84 18.43 2.02
C ASP A 157 8.74 19.49 1.98
N GLU A 158 7.49 19.07 2.25
CA GLU A 158 6.31 19.93 2.17
C GLU A 158 5.22 19.43 3.13
N ILE A 159 4.31 20.32 3.52
CA ILE A 159 3.14 19.94 4.31
C ILE A 159 2.08 19.42 3.35
N ARG A 160 1.77 18.11 3.48
CA ARG A 160 0.76 17.41 2.70
C ARG A 160 -0.27 16.76 3.61
N PRO A 161 -1.54 16.74 3.20
CA PRO A 161 -2.56 15.92 3.88
C PRO A 161 -2.17 14.45 3.87
N LEU A 162 -2.44 13.75 4.97
CA LEU A 162 -2.29 12.30 5.08
C LEU A 162 -3.67 11.65 5.13
N ARG A 163 -3.81 10.57 4.37
CA ARG A 163 -5.03 9.77 4.26
C ARG A 163 -4.85 8.43 4.93
N HIS A 164 -5.87 7.97 5.65
CA HIS A 164 -5.84 6.70 6.35
C HIS A 164 -7.03 5.84 5.92
N ALA A 165 -6.78 4.53 5.77
CA ALA A 165 -7.78 3.53 5.46
C ALA A 165 -7.70 2.37 6.45
N VAL A 166 -8.84 1.80 6.85
CA VAL A 166 -8.94 0.71 7.82
C VAL A 166 -9.59 -0.50 7.16
N GLU A 167 -8.90 -1.65 7.18
CA GLU A 167 -9.43 -2.94 6.76
C GLU A 167 -9.87 -3.76 7.97
N ILE A 168 -11.17 -4.03 8.04
CA ILE A 168 -11.79 -4.85 9.08
C ILE A 168 -11.87 -6.32 8.65
N ARG A 169 -11.80 -7.25 9.62
CA ARG A 169 -11.89 -8.71 9.39
C ARG A 169 -12.77 -9.44 10.38
N HIS A 170 -13.51 -8.71 11.23
CA HIS A 170 -14.41 -9.27 12.23
C HIS A 170 -15.81 -8.63 12.11
N GLU A 171 -16.85 -9.43 12.27
CA GLU A 171 -18.26 -8.99 12.10
C GLU A 171 -18.69 -7.94 13.13
N SER A 172 -18.05 -7.87 14.29
CA SER A 172 -18.39 -6.83 15.29
C SER A 172 -18.19 -5.40 14.80
N PHE A 173 -17.49 -5.19 13.68
CA PHE A 173 -17.38 -3.89 13.02
C PHE A 173 -18.57 -3.53 12.14
N LEU A 174 -19.52 -4.45 11.96
CA LEU A 174 -20.77 -4.19 11.24
C LEU A 174 -21.75 -3.40 12.13
N ASP A 175 -21.30 -2.25 12.61
CA ASP A 175 -21.99 -1.37 13.54
C ASP A 175 -22.05 0.05 12.93
N PRO A 176 -23.25 0.64 12.78
CA PRO A 176 -23.37 2.01 12.28
C PRO A 176 -22.54 3.04 13.04
N SER A 177 -22.30 2.83 14.35
CA SER A 177 -21.45 3.71 15.15
C SER A 177 -20.00 3.71 14.70
N PHE A 178 -19.53 2.59 14.14
CA PHE A 178 -18.18 2.52 13.54
C PHE A 178 -18.10 3.34 12.24
N VAL A 179 -19.13 3.28 11.38
CA VAL A 179 -19.20 4.11 10.17
C VAL A 179 -19.22 5.59 10.53
N ALA A 180 -20.00 5.98 11.54
CA ALA A 180 -20.05 7.35 12.04
C ALA A 180 -18.67 7.80 12.53
N LEU A 181 -17.98 6.99 13.31
CA LEU A 181 -16.64 7.26 13.83
C LEU A 181 -15.59 7.41 12.69
N LEU A 182 -15.63 6.55 11.69
CA LEU A 182 -14.76 6.66 10.49
C LEU A 182 -14.97 7.99 9.76
N ARG A 183 -16.25 8.42 9.60
CA ARG A 183 -16.60 9.69 8.96
C ARG A 183 -16.14 10.90 9.74
N GLU A 184 -16.34 10.91 11.06
CA GLU A 184 -15.85 11.94 11.96
C GLU A 184 -14.35 12.16 11.80
N HIS A 185 -13.61 11.06 11.72
CA HIS A 185 -12.17 11.08 11.56
C HIS A 185 -11.69 11.10 10.11
N ARG A 186 -12.57 11.11 9.11
CA ARG A 186 -12.25 11.10 7.67
C ARG A 186 -11.33 9.95 7.27
N ILE A 187 -11.58 8.76 7.82
CA ILE A 187 -10.84 7.54 7.56
C ILE A 187 -11.65 6.66 6.62
N ALA A 188 -11.03 6.15 5.55
CA ALA A 188 -11.71 5.29 4.59
C ALA A 188 -11.92 3.89 5.17
N LEU A 189 -13.15 3.36 5.09
CA LEU A 189 -13.38 1.92 5.20
C LEU A 189 -12.84 1.24 3.95
N VAL A 190 -11.98 0.26 4.13
CA VAL A 190 -11.48 -0.53 3.02
C VAL A 190 -12.55 -1.47 2.50
N VAL A 191 -12.85 -1.40 1.21
CA VAL A 191 -13.70 -2.35 0.52
C VAL A 191 -12.86 -3.58 0.17
N ALA A 192 -12.90 -4.63 1.00
CA ALA A 192 -12.05 -5.80 0.88
C ALA A 192 -12.84 -7.01 0.36
N GLU A 193 -12.60 -7.43 -0.89
CA GLU A 193 -13.09 -8.70 -1.43
C GLU A 193 -12.17 -9.84 -1.00
N THR A 194 -12.70 -10.76 -0.19
CA THR A 194 -11.90 -11.81 0.47
C THR A 194 -12.49 -13.20 0.26
N ALA A 195 -13.10 -13.46 -0.90
CA ALA A 195 -13.80 -14.71 -1.18
C ALA A 195 -14.80 -15.10 -0.07
N LYS A 196 -15.54 -14.12 0.46
CA LYS A 196 -16.49 -14.26 1.57
C LYS A 196 -15.88 -14.66 2.93
N ARG A 197 -14.55 -14.57 3.07
CA ARG A 197 -13.88 -14.93 4.33
C ARG A 197 -14.15 -13.92 5.46
N TRP A 198 -14.20 -12.62 5.11
CA TRP A 198 -14.41 -11.51 6.02
C TRP A 198 -15.44 -10.53 5.44
N PRO A 199 -15.97 -9.61 6.25
CA PRO A 199 -16.99 -8.68 5.80
C PRO A 199 -16.55 -7.87 4.57
N LEU A 200 -17.38 -7.86 3.53
CA LEU A 200 -17.28 -6.95 2.39
C LEU A 200 -18.37 -5.89 2.54
N ARG A 201 -17.99 -4.64 2.74
CA ARG A 201 -18.92 -3.52 2.88
C ARG A 201 -18.49 -2.35 2.02
N HIS A 202 -19.45 -1.56 1.57
CA HIS A 202 -19.26 -0.55 0.53
C HIS A 202 -19.46 0.88 1.04
N ASP A 203 -19.55 1.09 2.36
CA ASP A 203 -19.73 2.41 2.96
C ASP A 203 -18.60 3.37 2.58
N VAL A 204 -18.97 4.53 2.03
CA VAL A 204 -18.03 5.62 1.76
C VAL A 204 -17.92 6.46 3.03
N THR A 205 -16.71 6.49 3.61
CA THR A 205 -16.47 7.14 4.90
C THR A 205 -15.45 8.28 4.84
N ALA A 206 -14.79 8.49 3.69
CA ALA A 206 -13.80 9.54 3.48
C ALA A 206 -13.95 10.19 2.08
N ASP A 207 -13.06 11.12 1.76
CA ASP A 207 -12.95 11.79 0.45
C ASP A 207 -12.29 10.93 -0.63
N PHE A 208 -11.97 9.68 -0.32
CA PHE A 208 -11.40 8.69 -1.24
C PHE A 208 -11.92 7.29 -0.91
N VAL A 209 -11.76 6.37 -1.85
CA VAL A 209 -12.10 4.94 -1.68
C VAL A 209 -10.83 4.10 -1.79
N TYR A 210 -10.73 3.11 -0.90
CA TYR A 210 -9.63 2.14 -0.88
C TYR A 210 -10.18 0.73 -1.06
N VAL A 211 -9.80 0.06 -2.15
CA VAL A 211 -10.28 -1.27 -2.50
C VAL A 211 -9.13 -2.27 -2.44
N ARG A 212 -9.36 -3.44 -1.86
CA ARG A 212 -8.42 -4.57 -1.87
C ARG A 212 -9.09 -5.84 -2.39
N LEU A 213 -8.50 -6.43 -3.41
CA LEU A 213 -9.03 -7.58 -4.13
C LEU A 213 -8.14 -8.81 -3.88
N HIS A 214 -8.59 -9.66 -2.94
CA HIS A 214 -7.82 -10.82 -2.47
C HIS A 214 -8.17 -12.14 -3.18
N GLY A 215 -9.03 -12.12 -4.17
CA GLY A 215 -9.53 -13.28 -4.90
C GLY A 215 -11.05 -13.40 -4.86
N ASP A 216 -11.65 -13.79 -5.99
CA ASP A 216 -13.11 -13.85 -6.17
C ASP A 216 -13.73 -15.08 -5.47
N ARG A 217 -13.10 -16.26 -5.62
CA ARG A 217 -13.62 -17.55 -5.12
C ARG A 217 -12.74 -18.21 -4.06
N GLN A 218 -11.45 -18.01 -4.11
CA GLN A 218 -10.47 -18.53 -3.17
C GLN A 218 -9.53 -17.41 -2.75
N LEU A 219 -9.45 -17.19 -1.44
CA LEU A 219 -8.64 -16.16 -0.84
C LEU A 219 -7.16 -16.28 -1.29
N TYR A 220 -6.59 -15.18 -1.75
CA TYR A 220 -5.21 -15.04 -2.27
C TYR A 220 -4.84 -15.87 -3.51
N GLN A 221 -5.68 -16.78 -3.98
CA GLN A 221 -5.36 -17.73 -5.04
C GLN A 221 -6.15 -17.53 -6.34
N SER A 222 -7.46 -17.27 -6.24
CA SER A 222 -8.28 -17.15 -7.45
C SER A 222 -8.08 -15.80 -8.14
N GLY A 223 -8.14 -15.83 -9.48
CA GLY A 223 -8.30 -14.64 -10.30
C GLY A 223 -9.74 -14.15 -10.33
N TYR A 224 -9.93 -13.05 -11.04
CA TYR A 224 -11.22 -12.43 -11.31
C TYR A 224 -11.65 -12.73 -12.74
N GLY A 225 -12.81 -13.37 -12.90
CA GLY A 225 -13.41 -13.58 -14.22
C GLY A 225 -13.95 -12.28 -14.83
N GLU A 226 -14.26 -12.33 -16.15
CA GLU A 226 -14.72 -11.18 -16.92
C GLU A 226 -15.90 -10.44 -16.27
N LYS A 227 -16.94 -11.18 -15.84
CA LYS A 227 -18.11 -10.62 -15.15
C LYS A 227 -17.77 -9.95 -13.81
N ALA A 228 -16.82 -10.53 -13.08
CA ALA A 228 -16.37 -9.97 -11.79
C ALA A 228 -15.59 -8.66 -12.01
N LEU A 229 -14.68 -8.62 -12.98
CA LEU A 229 -13.94 -7.40 -13.32
C LEU A 229 -14.86 -6.30 -13.85
N GLU A 230 -15.89 -6.64 -14.63
CA GLU A 230 -16.89 -5.67 -15.11
C GLU A 230 -17.70 -5.08 -13.94
N ARG A 231 -18.12 -5.92 -12.98
CA ARG A 231 -18.77 -5.46 -11.74
C ARG A 231 -17.88 -4.49 -10.97
N TRP A 232 -16.59 -4.81 -10.79
CA TRP A 232 -15.63 -3.92 -10.13
C TRP A 232 -15.40 -2.63 -10.90
N ALA A 233 -15.32 -2.68 -12.23
CA ALA A 233 -15.20 -1.48 -13.05
C ALA A 233 -16.40 -0.53 -12.88
N ARG A 234 -17.64 -1.06 -12.86
CA ARG A 234 -18.84 -0.25 -12.58
C ARG A 234 -18.82 0.38 -11.19
N ARG A 235 -18.47 -0.37 -10.15
CA ARG A 235 -18.34 0.13 -8.77
C ARG A 235 -17.32 1.26 -8.67
N ILE A 236 -16.14 1.06 -9.25
CA ILE A 236 -15.06 2.05 -9.24
C ILE A 236 -15.47 3.32 -9.96
N ARG A 237 -16.15 3.24 -11.11
CA ARG A 237 -16.68 4.42 -11.82
C ARG A 237 -17.72 5.16 -10.97
N ALA A 238 -18.62 4.46 -10.31
CA ALA A 238 -19.64 5.07 -9.45
C ALA A 238 -18.99 5.85 -8.30
N TRP A 239 -18.02 5.25 -7.59
CA TRP A 239 -17.29 5.95 -6.53
C TRP A 239 -16.49 7.14 -7.05
N HIS A 240 -15.79 6.96 -8.18
CA HIS A 240 -15.00 8.03 -8.79
C HIS A 240 -15.86 9.24 -9.19
N ALA A 241 -17.04 9.00 -9.72
CA ALA A 241 -18.00 10.03 -10.08
C ALA A 241 -18.64 10.76 -8.87
N GLY A 242 -18.33 10.34 -7.62
CA GLY A 242 -18.91 10.93 -6.41
C GLY A 242 -20.15 10.21 -5.89
N GLY A 243 -20.65 9.20 -6.62
CA GLY A 243 -21.79 8.36 -6.21
C GLY A 243 -21.40 7.14 -5.38
N GLU A 244 -22.34 6.20 -5.31
CA GLU A 244 -22.20 4.87 -4.73
C GLU A 244 -22.65 3.82 -5.74
N PRO A 245 -22.12 2.58 -5.71
CA PRO A 245 -22.59 1.51 -6.57
C PRO A 245 -24.05 1.17 -6.29
N ALA A 246 -24.82 0.84 -7.34
CA ALA A 246 -26.21 0.42 -7.19
C ALA A 246 -26.37 -0.92 -6.41
N ASP A 247 -25.29 -1.73 -6.41
CA ASP A 247 -25.22 -3.01 -5.68
C ASP A 247 -24.42 -2.88 -4.36
N ALA A 248 -24.38 -1.67 -3.77
CA ALA A 248 -23.68 -1.44 -2.51
C ALA A 248 -24.36 -2.16 -1.35
N ASP A 249 -23.58 -3.01 -0.65
CA ASP A 249 -23.94 -3.58 0.65
C ASP A 249 -23.25 -2.76 1.74
N ARG A 250 -24.03 -2.05 2.55
CA ARG A 250 -23.55 -1.05 3.52
C ARG A 250 -23.87 -1.47 4.95
N ILE A 251 -23.05 -0.99 5.88
CA ILE A 251 -23.27 -1.13 7.33
C ILE A 251 -24.33 -0.11 7.79
N ALA A 252 -24.23 1.10 7.26
CA ALA A 252 -25.11 2.21 7.65
C ALA A 252 -25.87 2.76 6.45
N ASP A 253 -27.16 2.98 6.63
CA ASP A 253 -28.00 3.64 5.60
C ASP A 253 -27.85 5.15 5.70
N LEU A 254 -26.68 5.63 5.32
CA LEU A 254 -26.32 7.05 5.32
C LEU A 254 -25.81 7.44 3.94
N PRO A 255 -26.14 8.62 3.41
CA PRO A 255 -25.58 9.11 2.15
C PRO A 255 -24.06 9.27 2.29
N PRO A 256 -23.30 9.23 1.18
CA PRO A 256 -21.85 9.46 1.24
C PRO A 256 -21.56 10.88 1.78
N PRO A 257 -20.37 11.08 2.43
CA PRO A 257 -20.04 12.37 3.05
C PRO A 257 -19.89 13.52 2.04
N SER A 258 -19.80 13.22 0.76
CA SER A 258 -19.74 14.19 -0.34
C SER A 258 -20.14 13.52 -1.65
N SER A 259 -20.80 14.27 -2.54
CA SER A 259 -21.12 13.89 -3.93
C SER A 259 -20.03 14.32 -4.94
N LYS A 260 -18.93 14.91 -4.47
CA LYS A 260 -17.82 15.31 -5.35
C LYS A 260 -17.06 14.10 -5.88
N PRO A 261 -16.49 14.18 -7.10
CA PRO A 261 -15.56 13.16 -7.58
C PRO A 261 -14.45 12.87 -6.57
N ARG A 262 -14.11 11.59 -6.40
CA ARG A 262 -13.13 11.16 -5.40
C ARG A 262 -12.07 10.23 -5.97
N ASP A 263 -10.90 10.25 -5.36
CA ASP A 263 -9.83 9.31 -5.69
C ASP A 263 -10.26 7.88 -5.33
N VAL A 264 -9.93 6.92 -6.21
CA VAL A 264 -10.10 5.49 -5.95
C VAL A 264 -8.76 4.79 -6.08
N TYR A 265 -8.33 4.14 -5.00
CA TYR A 265 -7.16 3.28 -4.96
C TYR A 265 -7.61 1.83 -4.92
N CYS A 266 -7.17 1.01 -5.86
CA CYS A 266 -7.53 -0.41 -5.92
C CYS A 266 -6.28 -1.27 -6.07
N TYR A 267 -6.09 -2.20 -5.12
CA TYR A 267 -4.93 -3.08 -5.06
C TYR A 267 -5.34 -4.54 -5.14
N PHE A 268 -4.74 -5.26 -6.09
CA PHE A 268 -4.87 -6.71 -6.20
C PHE A 268 -3.84 -7.37 -5.27
N ASP A 269 -4.35 -8.19 -4.34
CA ASP A 269 -3.57 -8.93 -3.33
C ASP A 269 -3.74 -10.46 -3.50
N ASN A 270 -4.22 -10.92 -4.66
CA ASN A 270 -4.26 -12.33 -5.08
C ASN A 270 -2.90 -12.73 -5.70
N THR A 271 -1.85 -12.58 -4.90
CA THR A 271 -0.44 -12.66 -5.30
C THR A 271 0.17 -14.05 -5.16
N ASP A 272 -0.61 -15.01 -4.68
CA ASP A 272 -0.16 -16.36 -4.35
C ASP A 272 0.15 -17.20 -5.60
N VAL A 273 0.30 -18.49 -5.50
CA VAL A 273 0.86 -19.44 -6.49
C VAL A 273 0.37 -19.24 -7.94
N LYS A 274 -0.84 -18.76 -8.14
CA LYS A 274 -1.44 -18.58 -9.49
C LYS A 274 -1.13 -17.23 -10.15
N LEU A 275 -0.38 -16.35 -9.52
CA LEU A 275 0.15 -15.10 -10.08
C LEU A 275 -0.89 -14.18 -10.73
N ARG A 276 -2.09 -14.14 -10.18
CA ARG A 276 -3.22 -13.47 -10.83
C ARG A 276 -3.20 -11.96 -10.71
N ALA A 277 -2.61 -11.42 -9.63
CA ALA A 277 -2.68 -9.99 -9.32
C ALA A 277 -2.25 -9.07 -10.49
N PRO A 278 -1.09 -9.24 -11.14
CA PRO A 278 -0.71 -8.39 -12.26
C PRO A 278 -1.62 -8.55 -13.50
N VAL A 279 -2.14 -9.75 -13.74
CA VAL A 279 -3.03 -10.05 -14.87
C VAL A 279 -4.38 -9.36 -14.67
N ASP A 280 -4.96 -9.55 -13.50
CA ASP A 280 -6.29 -9.04 -13.15
C ASP A 280 -6.27 -7.50 -13.03
N ALA A 281 -5.21 -6.92 -12.45
CA ALA A 281 -5.02 -5.48 -12.38
C ALA A 281 -4.96 -4.84 -13.79
N ARG A 282 -4.18 -5.40 -14.71
CA ARG A 282 -4.13 -4.93 -16.11
C ARG A 282 -5.47 -5.10 -16.82
N ALA A 283 -6.19 -6.19 -16.56
CA ALA A 283 -7.50 -6.41 -17.15
C ALA A 283 -8.52 -5.36 -16.64
N LEU A 284 -8.52 -5.05 -15.35
CA LEU A 284 -9.36 -4.01 -14.78
C LEU A 284 -9.00 -2.61 -15.31
N MET A 285 -7.70 -2.29 -15.46
CA MET A 285 -7.25 -1.03 -16.07
C MET A 285 -7.81 -0.86 -17.48
N ARG A 286 -7.73 -1.91 -18.32
CA ARG A 286 -8.32 -1.87 -19.69
C ARG A 286 -9.82 -1.59 -19.67
N LYS A 287 -10.57 -2.24 -18.75
CA LYS A 287 -12.02 -2.01 -18.61
C LYS A 287 -12.35 -0.58 -18.19
N LEU A 288 -11.48 0.04 -17.42
CA LEU A 288 -11.61 1.43 -16.97
C LEU A 288 -11.07 2.45 -18.00
N ALA A 289 -10.53 1.99 -19.13
CA ALA A 289 -9.85 2.82 -20.13
C ALA A 289 -8.70 3.66 -19.55
N LEU A 290 -8.01 3.12 -18.54
CA LEU A 290 -6.83 3.75 -17.96
C LEU A 290 -5.59 3.42 -18.81
N ALA A 291 -4.83 4.47 -19.15
CA ALA A 291 -3.55 4.27 -19.82
C ALA A 291 -2.58 3.49 -18.91
N PRO A 292 -1.74 2.59 -19.45
CA PRO A 292 -0.55 2.12 -18.75
C PRO A 292 0.30 3.34 -18.36
N GLY A 293 1.04 3.27 -17.24
CA GLY A 293 1.94 4.37 -16.85
C GLY A 293 2.80 4.81 -18.04
N GLU A 294 2.98 6.12 -18.22
CA GLU A 294 3.58 6.74 -19.42
C GLU A 294 5.03 6.33 -19.75
N SER A 295 5.57 5.31 -19.12
CA SER A 295 6.97 4.88 -19.25
C SER A 295 7.18 3.68 -20.19
N SER A 296 6.43 3.55 -21.27
CA SER A 296 6.68 2.53 -22.34
C SER A 296 8.08 2.65 -22.97
N ALA A 297 8.78 3.75 -22.80
CA ALA A 297 10.11 3.99 -23.35
C ALA A 297 11.24 3.23 -22.61
N VAL A 298 11.03 2.79 -21.36
CA VAL A 298 12.05 2.14 -20.51
C VAL A 298 12.16 0.63 -20.76
N LEU A 299 11.21 0.04 -21.47
CA LEU A 299 11.15 -1.41 -21.71
C LEU A 299 11.93 -1.90 -22.95
N ARG A 300 12.62 -1.01 -23.67
CA ARG A 300 13.53 -1.47 -24.74
C ARG A 300 14.84 -1.96 -24.12
N PRO A 301 15.27 -3.20 -24.36
CA PRO A 301 16.60 -3.65 -23.99
C PRO A 301 17.62 -2.69 -24.62
N ARG A 302 18.55 -2.13 -23.83
CA ARG A 302 19.69 -1.39 -24.41
C ARG A 302 20.41 -2.30 -25.38
N PRO A 303 20.76 -1.82 -26.59
CA PRO A 303 21.59 -2.59 -27.49
C PRO A 303 22.91 -2.91 -26.79
N LYS A 304 23.35 -4.16 -26.89
CA LYS A 304 24.68 -4.59 -26.44
C LYS A 304 25.71 -3.86 -27.32
N GLY A 305 26.37 -2.86 -26.76
CA GLY A 305 27.46 -2.22 -27.45
C GLY A 305 27.70 -0.79 -27.03
N ASP A 306 28.33 -0.61 -25.87
CA ASP A 306 29.27 0.50 -25.65
C ASP A 306 30.24 0.06 -24.55
N ARG A 307 31.48 -0.16 -24.96
CA ARG A 307 32.59 -0.49 -24.09
C ARG A 307 32.90 0.74 -23.22
N VAL A 308 32.82 0.58 -21.91
CA VAL A 308 33.39 1.56 -20.96
C VAL A 308 34.88 1.55 -21.09
N PRO A 309 35.57 2.70 -21.17
CA PRO A 309 37.03 2.76 -21.17
C PRO A 309 37.59 2.22 -19.85
N GLN A 310 38.54 1.29 -19.96
CA GLN A 310 39.36 0.82 -18.83
C GLN A 310 40.30 1.93 -18.40
N GLY A 311 40.19 2.39 -17.16
CA GLY A 311 41.14 3.30 -16.57
C GLY A 311 40.96 3.46 -15.08
N LEU A 312 41.94 2.93 -14.34
CA LEU A 312 42.27 3.06 -12.92
C LEU A 312 42.00 1.84 -12.04
N ARG A 313 42.98 0.93 -12.08
CA ARG A 313 43.15 -0.08 -11.03
C ARG A 313 43.52 0.62 -9.71
N ARG A 314 42.71 0.43 -8.67
CA ARG A 314 43.13 0.55 -7.27
C ARG A 314 43.29 -0.84 -6.67
N ARG A 315 44.43 -1.05 -6.04
CA ARG A 315 44.90 -2.29 -5.43
C ARG A 315 43.98 -2.71 -4.28
N ASP A 316 43.51 -3.94 -4.37
CA ASP A 316 42.84 -4.63 -3.28
C ASP A 316 43.83 -4.99 -2.18
N ARG A 317 43.58 -4.52 -0.97
CA ARG A 317 44.17 -5.09 0.25
C ARG A 317 43.26 -6.20 0.74
N VAL A 318 43.72 -7.42 0.59
CA VAL A 318 43.20 -8.63 1.20
C VAL A 318 43.43 -8.55 2.71
N LEU A 319 42.35 -8.62 3.50
CA LEU A 319 42.42 -8.91 4.94
C LEU A 319 41.95 -10.36 5.18
N PRO A 320 42.63 -11.12 6.04
CA PRO A 320 42.38 -12.55 6.24
C PRO A 320 41.11 -12.79 7.11
N SER A 321 40.45 -13.88 6.79
CA SER A 321 39.32 -14.45 7.49
C SER A 321 39.74 -15.00 8.88
N PRO A 322 38.97 -14.81 9.96
CA PRO A 322 39.22 -15.55 11.19
C PRO A 322 38.55 -16.92 11.14
N ALA A 323 39.34 -17.90 11.59
CA ALA A 323 39.00 -19.30 11.70
C ALA A 323 37.83 -19.58 12.65
N ARG A 324 37.10 -20.66 12.33
CA ARG A 324 36.14 -21.33 13.21
C ARG A 324 36.89 -21.88 14.44
N ASP A 325 36.34 -21.63 15.60
CA ASP A 325 36.52 -22.53 16.73
C ASP A 325 35.15 -22.91 17.31
N ALA A 326 34.93 -24.22 17.32
CA ALA A 326 33.84 -24.87 18.00
C ALA A 326 34.28 -25.13 19.44
N ARG A 327 33.39 -24.87 20.39
CA ARG A 327 33.13 -25.68 21.62
C ARG A 327 32.49 -24.82 22.73
N HIS A 328 31.42 -25.32 23.14
CA HIS A 328 30.57 -25.39 24.34
C HIS A 328 29.26 -24.64 24.24
#